data_1320e8cffd24c035bb8848bb86a27aee
#
_entry.id   1320e8cffd24c035bb8848bb86a27aee
#
_cell.length_a   1.000
_cell.length_b   1.000
_cell.length_c   1.000
_cell.angle_alpha   90.00
_cell.angle_beta   90.00
_cell.angle_gamma   90.00
#
_symmetry.space_group_name_H-M   'P 1'
#
loop_
_entity.id
_entity.type
_entity.pdbx_description
1 polymer ?
#
loop_
_entity_poly.entity_id
_entity_poly.type
_entity_poly.pdbx_seq_one_letter_code
_entity_poly.pdbx_strand_id
1 'polypeptide(L)'
;MGIGDFFKNIFGKKNCALCGKECGMMHRSKIKNKEFLCDDCGNLCSKYIRLSELTLDEVKGHIEYMKRQNRLFEEVYSKEGKKDTYPSSLKEMGIEFCDDLGMFRIVYRSNTGRGKMNELFRYDQVASYEEYIDETPASEPGKNPEFKECGLKIKLLGGNMSKVNTDNKKGLRPHPYIKHEIKVCFSKKDRSDLQYAHNAKCKFDYIFGVHDDERGLFGFGRSKAEKREDAAAIGMAAAIGTAFKAATKGEEAVTEADKEKLKEGINAMNDAATGGMAVYTRRADDAEAKIK
;
A
#
# COMPACT_ATOMS: atom_id res chain seq x y z
N MET A 1 1.15 -30.57 -38.04
CA MET A 1 2.13 -30.12 -37.04
C MET A 1 2.68 -31.35 -36.36
N GLY A 2 3.98 -31.60 -36.49
CA GLY A 2 4.59 -32.77 -35.87
C GLY A 2 4.80 -32.55 -34.36
N ILE A 3 4.83 -33.64 -33.58
CA ILE A 3 5.10 -33.62 -32.16
C ILE A 3 6.41 -32.85 -31.84
N GLY A 4 7.41 -32.93 -32.73
CA GLY A 4 8.68 -32.21 -32.65
C GLY A 4 8.57 -30.68 -32.70
N ASP A 5 7.63 -30.15 -33.51
CA ASP A 5 7.37 -28.71 -33.63
C ASP A 5 6.64 -28.18 -32.40
N PHE A 6 5.78 -29.01 -31.81
CA PHE A 6 5.12 -28.69 -30.55
C PHE A 6 6.12 -28.54 -29.40
N PHE A 7 7.06 -29.48 -29.27
CA PHE A 7 8.12 -29.42 -28.24
C PHE A 7 9.08 -28.25 -28.48
N LYS A 8 9.50 -27.95 -29.73
CA LYS A 8 10.31 -26.78 -30.05
C LYS A 8 9.62 -25.46 -29.67
N ASN A 9 8.31 -25.36 -29.86
CA ASN A 9 7.55 -24.18 -29.50
C ASN A 9 7.41 -23.98 -27.99
N ILE A 10 7.31 -25.06 -27.21
CA ILE A 10 7.18 -25.01 -25.76
C ILE A 10 8.55 -24.86 -25.09
N PHE A 11 9.53 -25.68 -25.45
CA PHE A 11 10.83 -25.77 -24.80
C PHE A 11 11.91 -24.93 -25.51
N GLY A 12 11.65 -24.42 -26.71
CA GLY A 12 12.60 -23.59 -27.45
C GLY A 12 12.93 -22.30 -26.71
N LYS A 13 14.13 -21.82 -26.93
CA LYS A 13 14.59 -20.53 -26.44
C LYS A 13 13.78 -19.39 -27.06
N LYS A 14 13.55 -18.34 -26.29
CA LYS A 14 12.83 -17.13 -26.72
C LYS A 14 13.65 -15.90 -26.34
N ASN A 15 13.56 -14.84 -27.13
CA ASN A 15 14.21 -13.59 -26.80
C ASN A 15 13.36 -12.78 -25.82
N CYS A 16 14.00 -12.17 -24.87
CA CYS A 16 13.38 -11.21 -23.96
C CYS A 16 12.91 -9.98 -24.75
N ALA A 17 11.63 -9.65 -24.66
CA ALA A 17 11.07 -8.50 -25.36
C ALA A 17 11.65 -7.15 -24.90
N LEU A 18 12.21 -7.10 -23.68
CA LEU A 18 12.77 -5.87 -23.11
C LEU A 18 14.26 -5.68 -23.44
N CYS A 19 15.10 -6.72 -23.27
CA CYS A 19 16.55 -6.59 -23.41
C CYS A 19 17.15 -7.43 -24.55
N GLY A 20 16.35 -8.21 -25.29
CA GLY A 20 16.80 -9.06 -26.38
C GLY A 20 17.52 -10.36 -25.98
N LYS A 21 17.88 -10.54 -24.69
CA LYS A 21 18.58 -11.73 -24.18
C LYS A 21 17.79 -13.00 -24.47
N GLU A 22 18.45 -14.01 -25.03
CA GLU A 22 17.87 -15.34 -25.22
C GLU A 22 17.66 -16.02 -23.85
N CYS A 23 16.48 -16.56 -23.62
CA CYS A 23 16.09 -17.21 -22.37
C CYS A 23 15.37 -18.55 -22.62
N GLY A 24 15.73 -19.54 -21.81
CA GLY A 24 15.10 -20.85 -21.79
C GLY A 24 13.72 -20.80 -21.11
N MET A 25 12.97 -21.89 -21.21
CA MET A 25 11.63 -22.00 -20.67
C MET A 25 11.55 -21.71 -19.15
N MET A 26 12.52 -22.20 -18.37
CA MET A 26 12.56 -22.05 -16.91
C MET A 26 13.00 -20.65 -16.44
N HIS A 27 13.55 -19.85 -17.35
CA HIS A 27 14.14 -18.54 -17.10
C HIS A 27 13.42 -17.41 -17.82
N ARG A 28 12.11 -17.57 -17.99
CA ARG A 28 11.29 -16.57 -18.65
C ARG A 28 9.90 -16.47 -18.05
N SER A 29 9.39 -15.25 -17.98
CA SER A 29 8.01 -14.93 -17.60
C SER A 29 7.24 -14.49 -18.84
N LYS A 30 6.04 -15.02 -19.02
CA LYS A 30 5.15 -14.61 -20.12
C LYS A 30 4.49 -13.29 -19.73
N ILE A 31 4.42 -12.37 -20.70
CA ILE A 31 3.61 -11.15 -20.63
C ILE A 31 2.46 -11.22 -21.66
N LYS A 32 1.63 -10.18 -21.72
CA LYS A 32 0.53 -10.09 -22.67
C LYS A 32 1.07 -10.17 -24.12
N ASN A 33 0.22 -10.47 -25.08
CA ASN A 33 0.57 -10.60 -26.49
C ASN A 33 1.57 -11.72 -26.83
N LYS A 34 1.70 -12.74 -25.96
CA LYS A 34 2.61 -13.90 -26.10
C LYS A 34 4.10 -13.55 -26.14
N GLU A 35 4.48 -12.38 -25.65
CA GLU A 35 5.86 -11.97 -25.45
C GLU A 35 6.43 -12.51 -24.13
N PHE A 36 7.76 -12.44 -23.97
CA PHE A 36 8.46 -13.00 -22.80
C PHE A 36 9.48 -12.01 -22.24
N LEU A 37 9.68 -12.06 -20.92
CA LEU A 37 10.77 -11.39 -20.22
C LEU A 37 11.73 -12.44 -19.67
N CYS A 38 13.04 -12.20 -19.73
CA CYS A 38 14.00 -13.00 -18.98
C CYS A 38 13.86 -12.73 -17.46
N ASP A 39 14.44 -13.61 -16.63
CA ASP A 39 14.41 -13.47 -15.17
C ASP A 39 15.00 -12.14 -14.71
N ASP A 40 16.10 -11.67 -15.34
CA ASP A 40 16.71 -10.39 -14.97
C ASP A 40 15.73 -9.23 -15.10
N CYS A 41 15.03 -9.16 -16.25
CA CYS A 41 14.03 -8.11 -16.49
C CYS A 41 12.76 -8.30 -15.63
N GLY A 42 12.30 -9.54 -15.46
CA GLY A 42 11.17 -9.87 -14.61
C GLY A 42 11.42 -9.54 -13.13
N ASN A 43 12.66 -9.69 -12.67
CA ASN A 43 13.06 -9.40 -11.30
C ASN A 43 13.10 -7.89 -10.96
N LEU A 44 13.05 -7.02 -11.98
CA LEU A 44 12.87 -5.58 -11.78
C LEU A 44 11.42 -5.20 -11.47
N CYS A 45 10.49 -6.14 -11.63
CA CYS A 45 9.08 -5.92 -11.37
C CYS A 45 8.69 -6.32 -9.95
N SER A 46 7.64 -5.69 -9.44
CA SER A 46 7.00 -6.09 -8.19
C SER A 46 6.54 -7.55 -8.25
N LYS A 47 6.64 -8.24 -7.14
CA LYS A 47 6.10 -9.61 -6.99
C LYS A 47 4.57 -9.64 -6.84
N TYR A 48 3.94 -8.50 -6.61
CA TYR A 48 2.49 -8.38 -6.40
C TYR A 48 1.71 -8.13 -7.69
N ILE A 49 2.40 -7.99 -8.84
CA ILE A 49 1.74 -7.88 -10.14
C ILE A 49 1.76 -9.21 -10.88
N ARG A 50 0.78 -9.41 -11.76
CA ARG A 50 0.76 -10.53 -12.70
C ARG A 50 1.31 -10.08 -14.04
N LEU A 51 2.56 -10.45 -14.36
CA LEU A 51 3.22 -10.07 -15.61
C LEU A 51 2.41 -10.50 -16.83
N SER A 52 1.73 -11.64 -16.78
CA SER A 52 0.89 -12.14 -17.88
C SER A 52 -0.28 -11.24 -18.27
N GLU A 53 -0.63 -10.28 -17.42
CA GLU A 53 -1.70 -9.30 -17.65
C GLU A 53 -1.19 -7.99 -18.25
N LEU A 54 0.14 -7.79 -18.32
CA LEU A 54 0.78 -6.54 -18.75
C LEU A 54 1.33 -6.65 -20.17
N THR A 55 1.16 -5.58 -20.94
CA THR A 55 1.87 -5.36 -22.21
C THR A 55 3.33 -4.97 -21.95
N LEU A 56 4.18 -5.01 -22.98
CA LEU A 56 5.58 -4.59 -22.86
C LEU A 56 5.73 -3.14 -22.39
N ASP A 57 4.88 -2.24 -22.85
CA ASP A 57 4.94 -0.82 -22.47
C ASP A 57 4.48 -0.61 -21.02
N GLU A 58 3.45 -1.35 -20.57
CA GLU A 58 3.06 -1.35 -19.15
C GLU A 58 4.17 -1.92 -18.27
N VAL A 59 4.93 -2.93 -18.72
CA VAL A 59 6.09 -3.46 -18.02
C VAL A 59 7.21 -2.41 -17.93
N LYS A 60 7.52 -1.69 -19.01
CA LYS A 60 8.51 -0.60 -18.97
C LYS A 60 8.10 0.48 -17.98
N GLY A 61 6.87 0.94 -18.04
CA GLY A 61 6.34 1.93 -17.09
C GLY A 61 6.40 1.44 -15.63
N HIS A 62 6.10 0.16 -15.41
CA HIS A 62 6.19 -0.44 -14.09
C HIS A 62 7.64 -0.54 -13.57
N ILE A 63 8.62 -0.85 -14.43
CA ILE A 63 10.03 -0.86 -14.04
C ILE A 63 10.49 0.53 -13.63
N GLU A 64 10.11 1.58 -14.34
CA GLU A 64 10.43 2.96 -13.95
C GLU A 64 9.75 3.34 -12.62
N TYR A 65 8.51 2.92 -12.41
CA TYR A 65 7.84 3.06 -11.11
C TYR A 65 8.64 2.37 -10.00
N MET A 66 9.09 1.12 -10.19
CA MET A 66 9.87 0.38 -9.20
C MET A 66 11.24 1.03 -8.92
N LYS A 67 11.91 1.57 -9.92
CA LYS A 67 13.15 2.35 -9.73
C LYS A 67 12.90 3.57 -8.85
N ARG A 68 11.79 4.29 -9.10
CA ARG A 68 11.40 5.44 -8.27
C ARG A 68 11.07 5.01 -6.85
N GLN A 69 10.36 3.89 -6.65
CA GLN A 69 10.07 3.35 -5.33
C GLN A 69 11.35 2.98 -4.57
N ASN A 70 12.31 2.35 -5.25
CA ASN A 70 13.59 2.01 -4.64
C ASN A 70 14.41 3.26 -4.25
N ARG A 71 14.41 4.31 -5.08
CA ARG A 71 15.02 5.61 -4.72
C ARG A 71 14.33 6.23 -3.51
N LEU A 72 13.00 6.24 -3.47
CA LEU A 72 12.23 6.75 -2.33
C LEU A 72 12.59 6.00 -1.03
N PHE A 73 12.77 4.69 -1.13
CA PHE A 73 13.24 3.89 -0.01
C PHE A 73 14.67 4.28 0.41
N GLU A 74 15.62 4.35 -0.49
CA GLU A 74 17.03 4.60 -0.19
C GLU A 74 17.30 6.05 0.28
N GLU A 75 16.64 7.02 -0.33
CA GLU A 75 16.91 8.43 -0.09
C GLU A 75 16.09 9.01 1.07
N VAL A 76 14.87 8.51 1.30
CA VAL A 76 13.94 9.06 2.28
C VAL A 76 13.53 8.01 3.33
N TYR A 77 12.83 6.95 2.91
CA TYR A 77 12.19 6.02 3.85
C TYR A 77 13.19 5.37 4.82
N SER A 78 14.36 4.94 4.35
CA SER A 78 15.37 4.29 5.20
C SER A 78 16.02 5.24 6.21
N LYS A 79 15.98 6.54 5.96
CA LYS A 79 16.68 7.56 6.74
C LYS A 79 15.78 8.36 7.68
N GLU A 80 14.52 8.55 7.29
CA GLU A 80 13.60 9.44 7.98
C GLU A 80 12.46 8.68 8.67
N GLY A 81 11.93 9.25 9.73
CA GLY A 81 10.75 8.78 10.45
C GLY A 81 10.99 7.53 11.30
N LYS A 82 10.15 7.36 12.31
CA LYS A 82 10.15 6.19 13.18
C LYS A 82 9.47 5.02 12.47
N LYS A 83 10.06 3.82 12.54
CA LYS A 83 9.51 2.58 11.99
C LYS A 83 8.97 1.69 13.09
N ASP A 84 7.73 1.25 12.92
CA ASP A 84 7.11 0.22 13.73
C ASP A 84 7.07 -1.07 12.92
N THR A 85 7.82 -2.08 13.34
CA THR A 85 7.94 -3.36 12.60
C THR A 85 7.14 -4.45 13.28
N TYR A 86 6.31 -5.12 12.51
CA TYR A 86 5.48 -6.26 12.90
C TYR A 86 5.99 -7.52 12.16
N PRO A 87 6.93 -8.27 12.77
CA PRO A 87 7.53 -9.44 12.13
C PRO A 87 6.60 -10.64 12.15
N SER A 88 6.80 -11.57 11.21
CA SER A 88 6.24 -12.92 11.28
C SER A 88 6.90 -13.75 12.39
N SER A 89 6.30 -14.88 12.74
CA SER A 89 6.85 -15.82 13.73
C SER A 89 8.26 -16.30 13.39
N LEU A 90 8.57 -16.40 12.09
CA LEU A 90 9.89 -16.84 11.60
C LEU A 90 10.83 -15.68 11.29
N LYS A 91 10.41 -14.43 11.48
CA LYS A 91 11.13 -13.22 11.07
C LYS A 91 11.51 -13.20 9.58
N GLU A 92 10.79 -13.94 8.76
CA GLU A 92 11.03 -14.06 7.31
C GLU A 92 10.22 -13.06 6.51
N MET A 93 9.06 -12.71 7.02
CA MET A 93 8.16 -11.70 6.48
C MET A 93 7.66 -10.83 7.60
N GLY A 94 7.07 -9.69 7.24
CA GLY A 94 6.45 -8.80 8.19
C GLY A 94 6.00 -7.53 7.49
N ILE A 95 5.44 -6.62 8.27
CA ILE A 95 5.06 -5.30 7.79
C ILE A 95 5.78 -4.27 8.65
N GLU A 96 6.38 -3.29 7.98
CA GLU A 96 7.02 -2.15 8.61
C GLU A 96 6.24 -0.89 8.23
N PHE A 97 5.79 -0.14 9.22
CA PHE A 97 5.03 1.08 9.09
C PHE A 97 5.89 2.30 9.40
N CYS A 98 5.65 3.40 8.72
CA CYS A 98 6.25 4.70 9.02
C CYS A 98 5.15 5.78 8.98
N ASP A 99 4.60 6.10 10.14
CA ASP A 99 3.52 7.10 10.26
C ASP A 99 3.99 8.50 9.84
N ASP A 100 5.25 8.83 10.13
CA ASP A 100 5.85 10.12 9.76
C ASP A 100 5.90 10.35 8.25
N LEU A 101 5.92 9.26 7.47
CA LEU A 101 5.93 9.31 6.00
C LEU A 101 4.60 8.86 5.39
N GLY A 102 3.63 8.41 6.19
CA GLY A 102 2.34 7.90 5.70
C GLY A 102 2.46 6.67 4.81
N MET A 103 3.48 5.83 5.05
CA MET A 103 3.84 4.70 4.19
C MET A 103 4.14 3.44 5.00
N PHE A 104 4.01 2.31 4.34
CA PHE A 104 4.47 1.01 4.86
C PHE A 104 5.16 0.20 3.77
N ARG A 105 5.88 -0.83 4.19
CA ARG A 105 6.43 -1.85 3.29
C ARG A 105 6.22 -3.25 3.84
N ILE A 106 6.26 -4.23 2.95
CA ILE A 106 6.29 -5.63 3.31
C ILE A 106 7.75 -6.08 3.31
N VAL A 107 8.22 -6.50 4.48
CA VAL A 107 9.62 -6.91 4.70
C VAL A 107 9.76 -8.39 4.39
N TYR A 108 10.82 -8.75 3.69
CA TYR A 108 11.22 -10.13 3.43
C TYR A 108 12.65 -10.35 3.90
N ARG A 109 12.94 -11.55 4.40
CA ARG A 109 14.29 -11.92 4.83
C ARG A 109 15.31 -11.89 3.69
N SER A 110 14.88 -12.18 2.48
CA SER A 110 15.73 -12.17 1.29
C SER A 110 14.99 -11.55 0.11
N ASN A 111 15.53 -10.48 -0.42
CA ASN A 111 15.07 -9.86 -1.66
C ASN A 111 15.73 -10.54 -2.88
N THR A 112 15.61 -11.87 -2.98
CA THR A 112 16.06 -12.62 -4.14
C THR A 112 14.94 -12.83 -5.14
N GLY A 113 15.24 -12.91 -6.42
CA GLY A 113 14.23 -13.07 -7.47
C GLY A 113 13.40 -11.82 -7.72
N ARG A 114 12.13 -12.00 -8.08
CA ARG A 114 11.17 -10.87 -8.25
C ARG A 114 11.02 -10.11 -6.95
N GLY A 115 11.04 -8.77 -7.04
CA GLY A 115 10.98 -7.89 -5.87
C GLY A 115 12.36 -7.63 -5.25
N LYS A 116 13.43 -7.63 -6.03
CA LYS A 116 14.76 -7.16 -5.57
C LYS A 116 14.74 -5.70 -5.14
N MET A 117 13.88 -4.89 -5.76
CA MET A 117 13.70 -3.49 -5.42
C MET A 117 12.76 -3.36 -4.22
N ASN A 118 13.03 -2.39 -3.38
CA ASN A 118 12.14 -2.04 -2.30
C ASN A 118 10.89 -1.36 -2.87
N GLU A 119 9.72 -1.80 -2.43
CA GLU A 119 8.43 -1.24 -2.82
C GLU A 119 7.76 -0.69 -1.57
N LEU A 120 7.33 0.56 -1.64
CA LEU A 120 6.62 1.27 -0.59
C LEU A 120 5.16 1.41 -0.97
N PHE A 121 4.30 1.27 0.00
CA PHE A 121 2.86 1.45 -0.12
C PHE A 121 2.43 2.62 0.73
N ARG A 122 1.57 3.46 0.19
CA ARG A 122 0.98 4.57 0.94
C ARG A 122 -0.24 4.09 1.71
N TYR A 123 -0.51 4.68 2.86
CA TYR A 123 -1.72 4.35 3.64
C TYR A 123 -2.99 4.68 2.87
N ASP A 124 -3.00 5.79 2.13
CA ASP A 124 -4.15 6.20 1.31
C ASP A 124 -4.40 5.33 0.07
N GLN A 125 -3.59 4.29 -0.15
CA GLN A 125 -3.82 3.28 -1.19
C GLN A 125 -4.52 2.02 -0.66
N VAL A 126 -4.65 1.85 0.65
CA VAL A 126 -5.22 0.63 1.24
C VAL A 126 -6.74 0.68 1.23
N ALA A 127 -7.36 -0.21 0.47
CA ALA A 127 -8.82 -0.33 0.37
C ALA A 127 -9.41 -1.20 1.48
N SER A 128 -8.76 -2.31 1.83
CA SER A 128 -9.16 -3.20 2.94
C SER A 128 -7.99 -4.03 3.41
N TYR A 129 -8.09 -4.56 4.60
CA TYR A 129 -7.16 -5.49 5.19
C TYR A 129 -7.92 -6.44 6.11
N GLU A 130 -7.53 -7.71 6.10
CA GLU A 130 -8.17 -8.75 6.91
C GLU A 130 -7.18 -9.86 7.27
N GLU A 131 -7.38 -10.47 8.42
CA GLU A 131 -6.67 -11.69 8.80
C GLU A 131 -7.18 -12.86 7.96
N TYR A 132 -6.30 -13.83 7.69
CA TYR A 132 -6.70 -15.05 7.04
C TYR A 132 -6.01 -16.28 7.66
N ILE A 133 -6.71 -17.41 7.56
CA ILE A 133 -6.17 -18.74 7.83
C ILE A 133 -6.46 -19.57 6.59
N ASP A 134 -5.43 -20.22 6.05
CA ASP A 134 -5.53 -21.16 4.94
C ASP A 134 -5.36 -22.59 5.50
N GLU A 135 -6.36 -23.42 5.26
CA GLU A 135 -6.43 -24.80 5.76
C GLU A 135 -6.89 -25.75 4.65
N THR A 136 -6.34 -26.95 4.61
CA THR A 136 -6.89 -28.01 3.77
C THR A 136 -8.08 -28.65 4.49
N PRO A 137 -9.22 -28.85 3.82
CA PRO A 137 -10.33 -29.60 4.41
C PRO A 137 -9.85 -30.96 4.94
N ALA A 138 -10.42 -31.37 6.06
CA ALA A 138 -10.11 -32.69 6.64
C ALA A 138 -10.36 -33.81 5.62
N SER A 139 -9.41 -34.74 5.49
CA SER A 139 -9.50 -35.88 4.57
C SER A 139 -10.53 -36.90 4.96
N GLU A 140 -10.95 -36.93 6.25
CA GLU A 140 -11.89 -37.88 6.83
C GLU A 140 -12.83 -37.19 7.81
N PRO A 141 -14.09 -37.63 7.94
CA PRO A 141 -15.01 -37.14 8.95
C PRO A 141 -14.42 -37.30 10.37
N GLY A 142 -14.44 -36.21 11.14
CA GLY A 142 -13.93 -36.20 12.52
C GLY A 142 -12.45 -35.81 12.68
N LYS A 143 -11.69 -35.68 11.60
CA LYS A 143 -10.35 -35.06 11.64
C LYS A 143 -10.42 -33.54 11.53
N ASN A 144 -9.47 -32.85 12.18
CA ASN A 144 -9.35 -31.43 12.05
C ASN A 144 -8.76 -31.03 10.67
N PRO A 145 -9.12 -29.88 10.12
CA PRO A 145 -8.45 -29.33 8.95
C PRO A 145 -6.95 -29.21 9.17
N GLU A 146 -6.17 -29.47 8.13
CA GLU A 146 -4.71 -29.32 8.17
C GLU A 146 -4.36 -27.84 7.91
N PHE A 147 -3.70 -27.23 8.88
CA PHE A 147 -3.22 -25.85 8.77
C PHE A 147 -2.11 -25.72 7.72
N LYS A 148 -2.23 -24.74 6.83
CA LYS A 148 -1.21 -24.40 5.82
C LYS A 148 -0.45 -23.13 6.15
N GLU A 149 -1.18 -22.05 6.34
CA GLU A 149 -0.60 -20.76 6.65
C GLU A 149 -1.66 -19.82 7.24
N CYS A 150 -1.18 -18.78 7.93
CA CYS A 150 -2.00 -17.66 8.36
C CYS A 150 -1.26 -16.35 8.13
N GLY A 151 -2.02 -15.25 8.12
CA GLY A 151 -1.45 -13.93 7.91
C GLY A 151 -2.46 -12.84 7.70
N LEU A 152 -2.04 -11.82 6.95
CA LEU A 152 -2.84 -10.65 6.62
C LEU A 152 -2.98 -10.52 5.11
N LYS A 153 -4.20 -10.30 4.65
CA LYS A 153 -4.52 -9.91 3.28
C LYS A 153 -4.68 -8.41 3.24
N ILE A 154 -4.03 -7.77 2.29
CA ILE A 154 -4.11 -6.32 2.06
C ILE A 154 -4.59 -6.12 0.63
N LYS A 155 -5.67 -5.37 0.47
CA LYS A 155 -6.21 -4.99 -0.82
C LYS A 155 -5.96 -3.52 -1.04
N LEU A 156 -5.25 -3.19 -2.10
CA LEU A 156 -5.01 -1.82 -2.51
C LEU A 156 -6.14 -1.31 -3.40
N LEU A 157 -6.34 -0.02 -3.38
CA LEU A 157 -7.24 0.66 -4.28
C LEU A 157 -6.64 0.62 -5.69
N GLY A 158 -7.20 -0.18 -6.58
CA GLY A 158 -6.71 -0.31 -7.96
C GLY A 158 -7.55 -1.27 -8.78
N GLY A 159 -7.56 -1.13 -10.09
CA GLY A 159 -8.31 -2.01 -10.98
C GLY A 159 -9.84 -1.85 -10.89
N ASN A 160 -10.60 -2.93 -10.99
CA ASN A 160 -12.07 -2.92 -11.01
C ASN A 160 -12.67 -2.59 -9.64
N MET A 161 -12.81 -1.31 -9.36
CA MET A 161 -13.36 -0.74 -8.12
C MET A 161 -14.87 -0.90 -7.92
N SER A 162 -15.61 -1.44 -8.89
CA SER A 162 -17.07 -1.53 -8.85
C SER A 162 -17.66 -2.38 -7.71
N LYS A 163 -16.84 -2.98 -6.84
CA LYS A 163 -17.28 -3.87 -5.76
C LYS A 163 -16.74 -3.54 -4.36
N VAL A 164 -16.03 -2.44 -4.19
CA VAL A 164 -15.58 -1.99 -2.86
C VAL A 164 -16.55 -0.93 -2.39
N ASN A 165 -17.19 -1.17 -1.24
CA ASN A 165 -18.04 -0.17 -0.59
C ASN A 165 -17.17 1.04 -0.23
N THR A 166 -17.24 2.11 -1.02
CA THR A 166 -16.40 3.30 -0.92
C THR A 166 -16.97 4.34 0.04
N ASP A 167 -18.14 4.08 0.64
CA ASP A 167 -18.89 5.06 1.40
C ASP A 167 -18.12 5.62 2.62
N ASN A 168 -17.13 4.86 3.15
CA ASN A 168 -16.33 5.28 4.30
C ASN A 168 -14.86 5.60 3.97
N LYS A 169 -14.49 5.74 2.68
CA LYS A 169 -13.07 5.84 2.28
C LYS A 169 -12.78 7.05 1.40
N LYS A 170 -13.22 8.23 1.86
CA LYS A 170 -12.88 9.51 1.22
C LYS A 170 -11.36 9.75 1.29
N GLY A 171 -10.76 10.20 0.19
CA GLY A 171 -9.34 10.54 0.14
C GLY A 171 -8.39 9.41 -0.27
N LEU A 172 -8.89 8.22 -0.60
CA LEU A 172 -8.04 7.13 -1.08
C LEU A 172 -7.57 7.36 -2.52
N ARG A 173 -6.34 6.92 -2.82
CA ARG A 173 -5.72 7.00 -4.15
C ARG A 173 -5.53 5.61 -4.75
N PRO A 174 -5.76 5.41 -6.06
CA PRO A 174 -5.53 4.12 -6.69
C PRO A 174 -4.03 3.80 -6.77
N HIS A 175 -3.69 2.53 -6.50
CA HIS A 175 -2.36 2.02 -6.82
C HIS A 175 -2.24 1.81 -8.34
N PRO A 176 -1.16 2.30 -9.00
CA PRO A 176 -1.12 2.33 -10.47
C PRO A 176 -1.05 0.95 -11.13
N TYR A 177 -0.51 -0.06 -10.44
CA TYR A 177 -0.21 -1.36 -11.04
C TYR A 177 -0.81 -2.56 -10.33
N ILE A 178 -0.92 -2.54 -9.00
CA ILE A 178 -1.39 -3.70 -8.22
C ILE A 178 -2.92 -3.72 -8.21
N LYS A 179 -3.48 -4.78 -8.80
CA LYS A 179 -4.93 -4.99 -8.96
C LYS A 179 -5.46 -6.14 -8.10
N HIS A 180 -4.56 -6.94 -7.55
CA HIS A 180 -4.87 -8.13 -6.79
C HIS A 180 -4.58 -7.93 -5.30
N GLU A 181 -5.15 -8.79 -4.51
CA GLU A 181 -4.90 -8.86 -3.07
C GLU A 181 -3.46 -9.30 -2.80
N ILE A 182 -2.82 -8.64 -1.85
CA ILE A 182 -1.50 -8.98 -1.34
C ILE A 182 -1.69 -9.86 -0.11
N LYS A 183 -1.18 -11.09 -0.16
CA LYS A 183 -1.11 -11.98 1.00
C LYS A 183 0.25 -11.85 1.67
N VAL A 184 0.26 -11.43 2.93
CA VAL A 184 1.45 -11.40 3.79
C VAL A 184 1.35 -12.58 4.73
N CYS A 185 2.14 -13.62 4.48
CA CYS A 185 2.18 -14.81 5.33
C CYS A 185 2.94 -14.50 6.62
N PHE A 186 2.32 -14.73 7.77
CA PHE A 186 2.93 -14.55 9.07
C PHE A 186 3.40 -15.87 9.69
N SER A 187 2.76 -16.98 9.37
CA SER A 187 3.21 -18.33 9.76
C SER A 187 2.72 -19.40 8.81
N LYS A 188 3.55 -20.47 8.71
CA LYS A 188 3.23 -21.75 8.07
C LYS A 188 3.32 -22.94 9.03
N LYS A 189 3.46 -22.66 10.33
CA LYS A 189 3.73 -23.70 11.34
C LYS A 189 2.58 -23.89 12.31
N ASP A 190 2.04 -22.80 12.81
CA ASP A 190 1.07 -22.84 13.88
C ASP A 190 -0.03 -21.78 13.68
N ARG A 191 -1.26 -22.19 13.97
CA ARG A 191 -2.44 -21.33 13.91
C ARG A 191 -2.39 -20.23 14.99
N SER A 192 -1.80 -20.50 16.15
CA SER A 192 -1.64 -19.52 17.21
C SER A 192 -0.79 -18.31 16.81
N ASP A 193 0.07 -18.47 15.80
CA ASP A 193 0.88 -17.40 15.24
C ASP A 193 0.05 -16.32 14.49
N LEU A 194 -1.27 -16.53 14.31
CA LEU A 194 -2.17 -15.48 13.82
C LEU A 194 -2.09 -14.22 14.67
N GLN A 195 -1.68 -14.33 15.94
CA GLN A 195 -1.44 -13.18 16.82
C GLN A 195 -0.46 -12.17 16.22
N TYR A 196 0.54 -12.60 15.45
CA TYR A 196 1.47 -11.68 14.76
C TYR A 196 0.77 -10.88 13.67
N ALA A 197 -0.13 -11.52 12.91
CA ALA A 197 -0.95 -10.84 11.91
C ALA A 197 -1.96 -9.89 12.57
N HIS A 198 -2.55 -10.30 13.70
CA HIS A 198 -3.45 -9.49 14.49
C HIS A 198 -2.79 -8.18 14.95
N ASN A 199 -1.57 -8.23 15.45
CA ASN A 199 -0.83 -7.05 15.86
C ASN A 199 -0.64 -6.05 14.70
N ALA A 200 -0.32 -6.54 13.50
CA ALA A 200 -0.21 -5.71 12.31
C ALA A 200 -1.58 -5.15 11.86
N LYS A 201 -2.65 -5.94 12.02
CA LYS A 201 -4.03 -5.48 11.76
C LYS A 201 -4.43 -4.36 12.70
N CYS A 202 -4.15 -4.47 13.99
CA CYS A 202 -4.43 -3.41 14.97
C CYS A 202 -3.71 -2.10 14.62
N LYS A 203 -2.51 -2.16 14.00
CA LYS A 203 -1.84 -0.95 13.50
C LYS A 203 -2.60 -0.31 12.34
N PHE A 204 -3.13 -1.12 11.40
CA PHE A 204 -4.02 -0.60 10.37
C PHE A 204 -5.31 -0.01 10.96
N ASP A 205 -5.93 -0.69 11.93
CA ASP A 205 -7.13 -0.18 12.63
C ASP A 205 -6.86 1.21 13.25
N TYR A 206 -5.68 1.40 13.85
CA TYR A 206 -5.25 2.69 14.37
C TYR A 206 -5.07 3.75 13.26
N ILE A 207 -4.41 3.40 12.16
CA ILE A 207 -4.18 4.32 11.02
C ILE A 207 -5.51 4.75 10.39
N PHE A 208 -6.46 3.81 10.26
CA PHE A 208 -7.76 4.06 9.65
C PHE A 208 -8.82 4.56 10.63
N GLY A 209 -8.47 4.78 11.89
CA GLY A 209 -9.38 5.34 12.90
C GLY A 209 -10.59 4.45 13.19
N VAL A 210 -10.45 3.12 13.11
CA VAL A 210 -11.56 2.17 13.35
C VAL A 210 -12.17 2.35 14.74
N HIS A 211 -11.39 2.82 15.72
CA HIS A 211 -11.82 3.06 17.11
C HIS A 211 -11.82 4.55 17.48
N ASP A 212 -11.83 5.47 16.51
CA ASP A 212 -11.74 6.91 16.79
C ASP A 212 -13.01 7.46 17.47
N ASP A 213 -14.14 6.77 17.32
CA ASP A 213 -15.40 7.10 18.00
C ASP A 213 -15.45 6.62 19.45
N GLU A 214 -14.51 5.74 19.87
CA GLU A 214 -14.44 5.24 21.22
C GLU A 214 -13.94 6.32 22.18
N ARG A 215 -14.67 6.52 23.28
CA ARG A 215 -14.25 7.38 24.39
C ARG A 215 -13.18 6.65 25.20
N GLY A 216 -12.33 7.43 25.87
CA GLY A 216 -11.25 6.87 26.72
C GLY A 216 -11.75 5.85 27.76
N LEU A 217 -10.81 5.17 28.42
CA LEU A 217 -10.99 3.96 29.26
C LEU A 217 -12.17 4.02 30.26
N PHE A 218 -12.63 5.19 30.65
CA PHE A 218 -13.77 5.40 31.56
C PHE A 218 -14.98 6.06 30.89
N GLY A 219 -15.04 6.14 29.57
CA GLY A 219 -16.11 6.80 28.84
C GLY A 219 -16.17 8.33 29.03
N PHE A 220 -15.17 8.92 29.66
CA PHE A 220 -15.05 10.36 29.90
C PHE A 220 -14.14 11.02 28.86
N GLY A 221 -14.49 12.24 28.45
CA GLY A 221 -13.75 13.01 27.47
C GLY A 221 -14.31 12.90 26.07
N ARG A 222 -13.73 13.66 25.13
CA ARG A 222 -14.08 13.66 23.73
C ARG A 222 -13.34 12.57 22.98
N SER A 223 -14.03 11.90 22.06
CA SER A 223 -13.42 10.96 21.13
C SER A 223 -12.43 11.66 20.20
N LYS A 224 -11.60 10.91 19.47
CA LYS A 224 -10.70 11.49 18.46
C LYS A 224 -11.48 12.10 17.30
N ALA A 225 -12.63 11.51 16.93
CA ALA A 225 -13.52 12.03 15.92
C ALA A 225 -14.07 13.39 16.32
N GLU A 226 -14.63 13.53 17.53
CA GLU A 226 -15.14 14.81 18.07
C GLU A 226 -14.05 15.90 18.10
N LYS A 227 -12.80 15.55 18.47
CA LYS A 227 -11.68 16.51 18.47
C LYS A 227 -11.32 16.98 17.07
N ARG A 228 -11.43 16.11 16.05
CA ARG A 228 -11.20 16.51 14.65
C ARG A 228 -12.30 17.43 14.14
N GLU A 229 -13.55 17.14 14.51
CA GLU A 229 -14.70 18.00 14.16
C GLU A 229 -14.58 19.40 14.77
N ASP A 230 -14.18 19.49 16.03
CA ASP A 230 -13.90 20.79 16.68
C ASP A 230 -12.79 21.56 15.98
N ALA A 231 -11.69 20.87 15.63
CA ALA A 231 -10.58 21.50 14.89
C ALA A 231 -11.03 21.97 13.50
N ALA A 232 -11.88 21.21 12.83
CA ALA A 232 -12.46 21.60 11.55
C ALA A 232 -13.38 22.82 11.67
N ALA A 233 -14.19 22.89 12.73
CA ALA A 233 -15.07 24.06 12.99
C ALA A 233 -14.24 25.33 13.22
N ILE A 234 -13.16 25.24 14.01
CA ILE A 234 -12.21 26.36 14.21
C ILE A 234 -11.56 26.76 12.89
N GLY A 235 -11.14 25.79 12.10
CA GLY A 235 -10.54 26.01 10.78
C GLY A 235 -11.49 26.70 9.80
N MET A 236 -12.76 26.30 9.80
CA MET A 236 -13.80 26.94 8.99
C MET A 236 -14.00 28.41 9.40
N ALA A 237 -14.05 28.68 10.70
CA ALA A 237 -14.17 30.05 11.20
C ALA A 237 -12.98 30.92 10.78
N ALA A 238 -11.75 30.38 10.81
CA ALA A 238 -10.55 31.08 10.32
C ALA A 238 -10.63 31.36 8.82
N ALA A 239 -11.10 30.39 8.02
CA ALA A 239 -11.25 30.56 6.57
C ALA A 239 -12.27 31.66 6.23
N ILE A 240 -13.42 31.67 6.90
CA ILE A 240 -14.46 32.70 6.73
C ILE A 240 -13.90 34.07 7.13
N GLY A 241 -13.20 34.16 8.27
CA GLY A 241 -12.58 35.41 8.74
C GLY A 241 -11.57 35.99 7.75
N THR A 242 -10.73 35.15 7.16
CA THR A 242 -9.73 35.55 6.16
C THR A 242 -10.40 36.00 4.87
N ALA A 243 -11.41 35.24 4.39
CA ALA A 243 -12.18 35.63 3.19
C ALA A 243 -12.92 36.97 3.38
N PHE A 244 -13.54 37.17 4.54
CA PHE A 244 -14.20 38.44 4.87
C PHE A 244 -13.23 39.60 4.92
N LYS A 245 -12.04 39.41 5.50
CA LYS A 245 -10.96 40.42 5.54
C LYS A 245 -10.50 40.80 4.13
N ALA A 246 -10.29 39.82 3.26
CA ALA A 246 -9.93 40.04 1.86
C ALA A 246 -11.02 40.83 1.10
N ALA A 247 -12.28 40.44 1.29
CA ALA A 247 -13.43 41.06 0.61
C ALA A 247 -13.70 42.51 1.07
N THR A 248 -13.43 42.82 2.35
CA THR A 248 -13.77 44.14 2.90
C THR A 248 -12.60 45.13 2.89
N LYS A 249 -11.37 44.63 3.00
CA LYS A 249 -10.16 45.48 3.13
C LYS A 249 -9.17 45.27 1.99
N GLY A 250 -9.48 44.40 1.02
CA GLY A 250 -8.62 44.05 -0.09
C GLY A 250 -7.63 42.93 0.25
N GLU A 251 -7.13 42.26 -0.78
CA GLU A 251 -6.19 41.12 -0.63
C GLU A 251 -4.88 41.53 0.06
N GLU A 252 -4.45 42.77 -0.13
CA GLU A 252 -3.23 43.31 0.51
C GLU A 252 -3.34 43.41 2.03
N ALA A 253 -4.56 43.42 2.59
CA ALA A 253 -4.78 43.38 4.03
C ALA A 253 -4.62 41.99 4.66
N VAL A 254 -4.56 40.93 3.85
CA VAL A 254 -4.38 39.53 4.32
C VAL A 254 -2.90 39.31 4.60
N THR A 255 -2.57 39.14 5.86
CA THR A 255 -1.18 38.91 6.29
C THR A 255 -0.73 37.46 6.06
N GLU A 256 0.58 37.18 6.09
CA GLU A 256 1.10 35.81 6.02
C GLU A 256 0.58 34.94 7.19
N ALA A 257 0.38 35.55 8.37
CA ALA A 257 -0.24 34.85 9.50
C ALA A 257 -1.70 34.46 9.24
N ASP A 258 -2.47 35.26 8.50
CA ASP A 258 -3.83 34.92 8.08
C ASP A 258 -3.83 33.77 7.07
N LYS A 259 -2.88 33.77 6.13
CA LYS A 259 -2.71 32.69 5.14
C LYS A 259 -2.33 31.37 5.80
N GLU A 260 -1.43 31.39 6.79
CA GLU A 260 -1.02 30.20 7.52
C GLU A 260 -2.20 29.62 8.33
N LYS A 261 -2.95 30.46 9.05
CA LYS A 261 -4.18 30.04 9.74
C LYS A 261 -5.22 29.47 8.80
N LEU A 262 -5.37 30.04 7.60
CA LEU A 262 -6.27 29.51 6.57
C LEU A 262 -5.82 28.12 6.11
N LYS A 263 -4.54 27.93 5.87
CA LYS A 263 -3.95 26.65 5.48
C LYS A 263 -4.13 25.57 6.57
N GLU A 264 -3.86 25.93 7.83
CA GLU A 264 -4.11 25.05 8.99
C GLU A 264 -5.58 24.67 9.10
N GLY A 265 -6.49 25.63 8.92
CA GLY A 265 -7.93 25.40 8.94
C GLY A 265 -8.40 24.46 7.83
N ILE A 266 -7.94 24.66 6.60
CA ILE A 266 -8.23 23.77 5.46
C ILE A 266 -7.72 22.36 5.75
N ASN A 267 -6.52 22.23 6.32
CA ASN A 267 -5.96 20.94 6.69
C ASN A 267 -6.82 20.24 7.75
N ALA A 268 -7.23 20.95 8.79
CA ALA A 268 -8.10 20.40 9.85
C ALA A 268 -9.46 19.92 9.30
N MET A 269 -10.06 20.68 8.37
CA MET A 269 -11.30 20.28 7.71
C MET A 269 -11.10 19.01 6.87
N ASN A 270 -10.01 18.91 6.13
CA ASN A 270 -9.70 17.70 5.35
C ASN A 270 -9.43 16.49 6.25
N ASP A 271 -8.76 16.69 7.38
CA ASP A 271 -8.49 15.64 8.36
C ASP A 271 -9.78 15.10 8.99
N ALA A 272 -10.73 15.98 9.32
CA ALA A 272 -12.06 15.58 9.80
C ALA A 272 -12.84 14.83 8.71
N ALA A 273 -12.88 15.37 7.49
CA ALA A 273 -13.61 14.77 6.37
C ALA A 273 -13.07 13.38 5.95
N THR A 274 -11.80 13.09 6.22
CA THR A 274 -11.14 11.83 5.82
C THR A 274 -10.86 10.90 6.99
N GLY A 275 -11.37 11.19 8.20
CA GLY A 275 -11.07 10.41 9.41
C GLY A 275 -9.58 10.42 9.77
N GLY A 276 -8.85 11.48 9.41
CA GLY A 276 -7.41 11.66 9.65
C GLY A 276 -6.50 11.14 8.53
N MET A 277 -7.02 10.53 7.47
CA MET A 277 -6.20 10.01 6.36
C MET A 277 -5.46 11.13 5.61
N ALA A 278 -6.03 12.35 5.53
CA ALA A 278 -5.40 13.47 4.83
C ALA A 278 -4.02 13.84 5.42
N VAL A 279 -3.79 13.64 6.71
CA VAL A 279 -2.46 13.83 7.33
C VAL A 279 -1.43 12.90 6.70
N TYR A 280 -1.76 11.61 6.59
CA TYR A 280 -0.87 10.61 6.01
C TYR A 280 -0.65 10.84 4.51
N THR A 281 -1.70 11.26 3.80
CA THR A 281 -1.61 11.64 2.37
C THR A 281 -0.61 12.77 2.15
N ARG A 282 -0.68 13.85 2.93
CA ARG A 282 0.28 14.97 2.86
C ARG A 282 1.71 14.50 3.15
N ARG A 283 1.92 13.72 4.20
CA ARG A 283 3.24 13.18 4.56
C ARG A 283 3.84 12.33 3.43
N ALA A 284 3.03 11.52 2.78
CA ALA A 284 3.46 10.71 1.65
C ALA A 284 3.79 11.57 0.42
N ASP A 285 3.00 12.60 0.13
CA ASP A 285 3.25 13.55 -0.95
C ASP A 285 4.56 14.32 -0.71
N ASP A 286 4.80 14.79 0.52
CA ASP A 286 6.04 15.48 0.91
C ASP A 286 7.26 14.56 0.78
N ALA A 287 7.14 13.29 1.18
CA ALA A 287 8.21 12.30 1.03
C ALA A 287 8.54 12.05 -0.44
N GLU A 288 7.53 11.86 -1.30
CA GLU A 288 7.71 11.67 -2.74
C GLU A 288 8.27 12.91 -3.44
N ALA A 289 8.00 14.11 -2.93
CA ALA A 289 8.54 15.36 -3.48
C ALA A 289 10.06 15.48 -3.29
N LYS A 290 10.63 14.84 -2.26
CA LYS A 290 12.07 14.89 -1.97
C LYS A 290 12.94 14.17 -3.00
N ILE A 291 12.36 13.26 -3.80
CA ILE A 291 13.07 12.47 -4.82
C ILE A 291 12.80 12.93 -6.26
N LYS A 292 12.21 14.11 -6.44
CA LYS A 292 11.93 14.68 -7.77
C LYS A 292 13.17 15.15 -8.49
#